data_161718e8ec12e9b3adfb34b3fd15668a
#
_entry.id   161718e8ec12e9b3adfb34b3fd15668a
#
_cell.length_a   1.000
_cell.length_b   1.000
_cell.length_c   1.000
_cell.angle_alpha   90.00
_cell.angle_beta   90.00
_cell.angle_gamma   90.00
#
_symmetry.space_group_name_H-M   'P 1'
#
loop_
_entity.id
_entity.type
_entity.pdbx_description
1 polymer ?
#
loop_
_entity_poly.entity_id
_entity_poly.type
_entity_poly.pdbx_seq_one_letter_code
_entity_poly.pdbx_strand_id
1 'polypeptide(L)'
;MNQNSNLSHIHSKTNMNLATTTIQRINYLLSEQPSIRSFQWSPIMWGSTWSFLIISISSYIVTSTTLHLLLLLLIRRGRPVPLGPIPTLHSLAMSLISVIIFLGMLSSAVAEIRDTRWIWRRSKTPLQWLLCFPIGTRPSGRVFFWSYAFYLSRFMHVLRTFFTILRRRNLSFFQLFNHSILICMSFLWLEFSQSFQVIAILLMTLVFALVYAYRFWTEIGLRRARFPFVMNCHLVFLGCNLACHIGVLLLHFYKGGCNGMGAWFFNSVLNVFVLLVFLRSYIKTYYLIRENYFNVSASSISEVEDFVTSQTSNKPLSKKEM
;
A
#
# COMPACT_ATOMS: atom_id res chain seq x y z
N MET A 1 -47.39 25.68 -11.66
CA MET A 1 -45.99 25.62 -11.16
C MET A 1 -45.71 24.48 -10.15
N ASN A 2 -46.74 23.70 -9.75
CA ASN A 2 -46.62 22.70 -8.66
C ASN A 2 -46.34 21.24 -9.09
N GLN A 3 -46.37 20.90 -10.39
CA GLN A 3 -46.15 19.51 -10.83
C GLN A 3 -44.68 19.13 -10.92
N ASN A 4 -43.79 20.07 -11.25
CA ASN A 4 -42.34 19.79 -11.36
C ASN A 4 -41.65 19.57 -10.02
N SER A 5 -42.13 20.16 -8.94
CA SER A 5 -41.56 19.96 -7.59
C SER A 5 -41.89 18.56 -7.03
N ASN A 6 -43.06 18.01 -7.33
CA ASN A 6 -43.44 16.67 -6.89
C ASN A 6 -42.66 15.57 -7.64
N LEU A 7 -42.34 15.75 -8.92
CA LEU A 7 -41.59 14.79 -9.72
C LEU A 7 -40.13 14.71 -9.26
N SER A 8 -39.49 15.84 -8.95
CA SER A 8 -38.12 15.87 -8.42
C SER A 8 -38.03 15.23 -7.02
N HIS A 9 -39.03 15.40 -6.18
CA HIS A 9 -39.09 14.81 -4.84
C HIS A 9 -39.26 13.28 -4.89
N ILE A 10 -40.07 12.76 -5.83
CA ILE A 10 -40.27 11.32 -6.05
C ILE A 10 -38.99 10.70 -6.61
N HIS A 11 -38.33 11.31 -7.58
CA HIS A 11 -37.07 10.84 -8.14
C HIS A 11 -35.93 10.80 -7.10
N SER A 12 -35.84 11.82 -6.26
CA SER A 12 -34.88 11.88 -5.15
C SER A 12 -35.10 10.75 -4.13
N LYS A 13 -36.35 10.48 -3.78
CA LYS A 13 -36.72 9.44 -2.81
C LYS A 13 -36.50 8.03 -3.36
N THR A 14 -36.75 7.82 -4.66
CA THR A 14 -36.48 6.54 -5.34
C THR A 14 -34.99 6.25 -5.45
N ASN A 15 -34.19 7.26 -5.82
CA ASN A 15 -32.74 7.14 -5.89
C ASN A 15 -32.11 6.88 -4.50
N MET A 16 -32.62 7.51 -3.46
CA MET A 16 -32.18 7.31 -2.08
C MET A 16 -32.51 5.89 -1.58
N ASN A 17 -33.67 5.35 -1.90
CA ASN A 17 -34.06 3.99 -1.56
C ASN A 17 -33.18 2.96 -2.31
N LEU A 18 -32.93 3.16 -3.60
CA LEU A 18 -32.06 2.29 -4.41
C LEU A 18 -30.62 2.29 -3.89
N ALA A 19 -30.07 3.46 -3.57
CA ALA A 19 -28.73 3.58 -2.99
C ALA A 19 -28.64 2.87 -1.63
N THR A 20 -29.63 3.05 -0.76
CA THR A 20 -29.67 2.39 0.55
C THR A 20 -29.70 0.87 0.43
N THR A 21 -30.54 0.35 -0.48
CA THR A 21 -30.64 -1.10 -0.75
C THR A 21 -29.33 -1.66 -1.31
N THR A 22 -28.68 -0.92 -2.20
CA THR A 22 -27.38 -1.33 -2.78
C THR A 22 -26.29 -1.36 -1.71
N ILE A 23 -26.20 -0.35 -0.86
CA ILE A 23 -25.23 -0.30 0.25
C ILE A 23 -25.47 -1.46 1.23
N GLN A 24 -26.71 -1.74 1.58
CA GLN A 24 -27.06 -2.88 2.45
C GLN A 24 -26.63 -4.21 1.82
N ARG A 25 -26.85 -4.40 0.52
CA ARG A 25 -26.45 -5.60 -0.21
C ARG A 25 -24.92 -5.76 -0.25
N ILE A 26 -24.20 -4.68 -0.51
CA ILE A 26 -22.73 -4.68 -0.48
C ILE A 26 -22.22 -5.02 0.93
N ASN A 27 -22.79 -4.39 1.97
CA ASN A 27 -22.40 -4.68 3.35
C ASN A 27 -22.69 -6.15 3.72
N TYR A 28 -23.82 -6.70 3.29
CA TYR A 28 -24.13 -8.12 3.49
C TYR A 28 -23.07 -9.02 2.83
N LEU A 29 -22.72 -8.74 1.57
CA LEU A 29 -21.73 -9.54 0.83
C LEU A 29 -20.32 -9.44 1.43
N LEU A 30 -19.96 -8.30 2.01
CA LEU A 30 -18.61 -8.06 2.53
C LEU A 30 -18.44 -8.41 4.01
N SER A 31 -19.51 -8.49 4.80
CA SER A 31 -19.37 -8.71 6.25
C SER A 31 -20.31 -9.74 6.86
N GLU A 32 -21.51 -9.94 6.29
CA GLU A 32 -22.55 -10.77 6.90
C GLU A 32 -22.70 -12.16 6.26
N GLN A 33 -22.01 -12.41 5.13
CA GLN A 33 -22.06 -13.70 4.47
C GLN A 33 -21.60 -14.82 5.42
N PRO A 34 -22.29 -15.98 5.48
CA PRO A 34 -21.94 -17.07 6.41
C PRO A 34 -20.49 -17.52 6.33
N SER A 35 -19.92 -17.63 5.13
CA SER A 35 -18.51 -18.02 4.93
C SER A 35 -17.51 -17.01 5.53
N ILE A 36 -17.87 -15.72 5.57
CA ILE A 36 -17.05 -14.66 6.17
C ILE A 36 -17.20 -14.69 7.69
N ARG A 37 -18.43 -14.85 8.17
CA ARG A 37 -18.74 -14.82 9.60
C ARG A 37 -18.24 -16.04 10.36
N SER A 38 -18.30 -17.23 9.73
CA SER A 38 -17.84 -18.48 10.32
C SER A 38 -16.37 -18.82 10.02
N PHE A 39 -15.63 -17.88 9.43
CA PHE A 39 -14.22 -18.09 9.12
C PHE A 39 -13.41 -18.45 10.37
N GLN A 40 -12.53 -19.44 10.23
CA GLN A 40 -11.58 -19.83 11.26
C GLN A 40 -10.24 -20.19 10.62
N TRP A 41 -9.19 -19.54 11.06
CA TRP A 41 -7.83 -19.88 10.66
C TRP A 41 -7.45 -21.25 11.23
N SER A 42 -7.06 -22.16 10.37
CA SER A 42 -6.69 -23.51 10.76
C SER A 42 -5.56 -24.06 9.87
N PRO A 43 -4.78 -25.06 10.33
CA PRO A 43 -3.70 -25.66 9.55
C PRO A 43 -4.14 -26.34 8.25
N ILE A 44 -5.43 -26.59 8.06
CA ILE A 44 -6.02 -27.21 6.86
C ILE A 44 -6.12 -26.20 5.71
N MET A 45 -6.09 -24.88 6.02
CA MET A 45 -6.24 -23.86 5.02
C MET A 45 -4.98 -23.72 4.15
N TRP A 46 -5.19 -23.28 2.92
CA TRP A 46 -4.08 -23.07 2.00
C TRP A 46 -3.13 -21.98 2.56
N GLY A 47 -1.85 -22.31 2.63
CA GLY A 47 -0.83 -21.36 3.09
C GLY A 47 -0.72 -21.18 4.60
N SER A 48 -1.43 -21.99 5.42
CA SER A 48 -1.48 -21.82 6.87
C SER A 48 -0.33 -22.48 7.64
N THR A 49 0.54 -23.23 6.98
CA THR A 49 1.63 -23.94 7.64
C THR A 49 2.95 -23.17 7.58
N TRP A 50 3.76 -23.29 8.61
CA TRP A 50 5.11 -22.72 8.66
C TRP A 50 6.00 -23.23 7.53
N SER A 51 5.88 -24.54 7.20
CA SER A 51 6.60 -25.14 6.08
C SER A 51 6.24 -24.47 4.75
N PHE A 52 4.96 -24.22 4.50
CA PHE A 52 4.51 -23.50 3.31
C PHE A 52 5.09 -22.09 3.25
N LEU A 53 5.08 -21.35 4.37
CA LEU A 53 5.64 -20.02 4.45
C LEU A 53 7.12 -20.00 4.07
N ILE A 54 7.93 -20.88 4.70
CA ILE A 54 9.37 -20.97 4.46
C ILE A 54 9.66 -21.36 3.01
N ILE A 55 8.99 -22.39 2.50
CA ILE A 55 9.17 -22.87 1.12
C ILE A 55 8.78 -21.77 0.12
N SER A 56 7.67 -21.07 0.34
CA SER A 56 7.20 -20.02 -0.55
C SER A 56 8.16 -18.85 -0.62
N ILE A 57 8.67 -18.38 0.53
CA ILE A 57 9.65 -17.26 0.59
C ILE A 57 10.98 -17.70 -0.05
N SER A 58 11.48 -18.89 0.28
CA SER A 58 12.72 -19.41 -0.29
C SER A 58 12.61 -19.61 -1.79
N SER A 59 11.52 -20.20 -2.27
CA SER A 59 11.24 -20.37 -3.71
C SER A 59 11.17 -19.02 -4.42
N TYR A 60 10.52 -18.02 -3.83
CA TYR A 60 10.47 -16.67 -4.39
C TYR A 60 11.86 -16.05 -4.55
N ILE A 61 12.69 -16.12 -3.51
CA ILE A 61 14.04 -15.55 -3.53
C ILE A 61 14.91 -16.27 -4.56
N VAL A 62 14.90 -17.60 -4.54
CA VAL A 62 15.71 -18.43 -5.46
C VAL A 62 15.28 -18.18 -6.91
N THR A 63 13.98 -18.24 -7.20
CA THR A 63 13.46 -18.05 -8.57
C THR A 63 13.76 -16.64 -9.08
N SER A 64 13.58 -15.60 -8.25
CA SER A 64 13.85 -14.22 -8.64
C SER A 64 15.34 -13.98 -8.93
N THR A 65 16.23 -14.50 -8.08
CA THR A 65 17.70 -14.39 -8.26
C THR A 65 18.18 -15.19 -9.46
N THR A 66 17.71 -16.43 -9.61
CA THR A 66 18.08 -17.29 -10.75
C THR A 66 17.62 -16.67 -12.05
N LEU A 67 16.37 -16.19 -12.13
CA LEU A 67 15.86 -15.50 -13.33
C LEU A 67 16.68 -14.25 -13.66
N HIS A 68 17.05 -13.47 -12.64
CA HIS A 68 17.88 -12.28 -12.83
C HIS A 68 19.26 -12.63 -13.37
N LEU A 69 19.96 -13.61 -12.78
CA LEU A 69 21.26 -14.07 -13.23
C LEU A 69 21.19 -14.69 -14.64
N LEU A 70 20.18 -15.52 -14.91
CA LEU A 70 19.97 -16.13 -16.21
C LEU A 70 19.82 -15.07 -17.32
N LEU A 71 19.03 -14.01 -17.05
CA LEU A 71 18.87 -12.91 -18.01
C LEU A 71 20.16 -12.08 -18.19
N LEU A 72 20.99 -11.96 -17.16
CA LEU A 72 22.29 -11.31 -17.26
C LEU A 72 23.27 -12.11 -18.10
N LEU A 73 23.31 -13.45 -17.92
CA LEU A 73 24.23 -14.35 -18.60
C LEU A 73 23.87 -14.61 -20.05
N LEU A 74 22.59 -14.98 -20.31
CA LEU A 74 22.14 -15.42 -21.65
C LEU A 74 22.04 -14.26 -22.66
N ILE A 75 21.80 -13.05 -22.20
CA ILE A 75 21.47 -11.97 -23.10
C ILE A 75 22.41 -10.78 -22.89
N ARG A 76 23.68 -10.95 -23.27
CA ARG A 76 24.76 -9.94 -23.16
C ARG A 76 24.47 -8.61 -23.88
N ARG A 77 23.54 -8.58 -24.85
CA ARG A 77 23.10 -7.40 -25.64
C ARG A 77 21.58 -7.25 -25.73
N GLY A 78 20.84 -7.76 -24.75
CA GLY A 78 19.43 -7.96 -24.94
C GLY A 78 18.54 -6.76 -24.72
N ARG A 79 17.62 -6.62 -25.63
CA ARG A 79 16.47 -5.72 -25.51
C ARG A 79 15.56 -6.16 -24.34
N PRO A 80 14.90 -5.23 -23.61
CA PRO A 80 13.91 -5.61 -22.62
C PRO A 80 12.82 -6.47 -23.26
N VAL A 81 12.35 -7.49 -22.54
CA VAL A 81 11.26 -8.35 -23.02
C VAL A 81 9.99 -7.51 -23.15
N PRO A 82 9.34 -7.48 -24.33
CA PRO A 82 8.09 -6.76 -24.53
C PRO A 82 6.98 -7.49 -23.77
N LEU A 83 6.60 -6.99 -22.59
CA LEU A 83 5.56 -7.58 -21.75
C LEU A 83 4.14 -7.15 -22.17
N GLY A 84 4.02 -6.25 -23.16
CA GLY A 84 2.72 -5.74 -23.61
C GLY A 84 1.87 -5.15 -22.47
N PRO A 85 0.55 -5.42 -22.47
CA PRO A 85 -0.39 -4.86 -21.48
C PRO A 85 -0.40 -5.62 -20.15
N ILE A 86 0.35 -6.72 -19.99
CA ILE A 86 0.30 -7.59 -18.80
C ILE A 86 0.59 -6.83 -17.49
N PRO A 87 1.64 -5.99 -17.37
CA PRO A 87 1.90 -5.24 -16.15
C PRO A 87 0.83 -4.19 -15.85
N THR A 88 0.21 -3.61 -16.87
CA THR A 88 -0.89 -2.65 -16.75
C THR A 88 -2.14 -3.34 -16.19
N LEU A 89 -2.49 -4.50 -16.73
CA LEU A 89 -3.62 -5.32 -16.26
C LEU A 89 -3.38 -5.80 -14.82
N HIS A 90 -2.16 -6.23 -14.50
CA HIS A 90 -1.78 -6.60 -13.14
C HIS A 90 -1.92 -5.40 -12.18
N SER A 91 -1.50 -4.20 -12.58
CA SER A 91 -1.64 -2.98 -11.76
C SER A 91 -3.11 -2.66 -11.50
N LEU A 92 -3.98 -2.78 -12.51
CA LEU A 92 -5.42 -2.62 -12.35
C LEU A 92 -6.01 -3.66 -11.38
N ALA A 93 -5.70 -4.95 -11.60
CA ALA A 93 -6.18 -6.03 -10.76
C ALA A 93 -5.77 -5.84 -9.29
N MET A 94 -4.51 -5.47 -9.04
CA MET A 94 -4.02 -5.22 -7.69
C MET A 94 -4.66 -4.01 -7.02
N SER A 95 -4.97 -2.95 -7.78
CA SER A 95 -5.74 -1.81 -7.27
C SER A 95 -7.14 -2.24 -6.84
N LEU A 96 -7.86 -2.98 -7.69
CA LEU A 96 -9.22 -3.47 -7.40
C LEU A 96 -9.24 -4.43 -6.20
N ILE A 97 -8.32 -5.40 -6.16
CA ILE A 97 -8.20 -6.33 -5.02
C ILE A 97 -7.95 -5.55 -3.72
N SER A 98 -7.08 -4.54 -3.76
CA SER A 98 -6.78 -3.72 -2.58
C SER A 98 -8.01 -2.92 -2.11
N VAL A 99 -8.81 -2.37 -3.03
CA VAL A 99 -10.07 -1.69 -2.70
C VAL A 99 -11.08 -2.66 -2.08
N ILE A 100 -11.23 -3.86 -2.65
CA ILE A 100 -12.17 -4.87 -2.13
C ILE A 100 -11.76 -5.29 -0.71
N ILE A 101 -10.48 -5.56 -0.46
CA ILE A 101 -9.98 -5.92 0.87
C ILE A 101 -10.17 -4.76 1.84
N PHE A 102 -9.90 -3.51 1.42
CA PHE A 102 -10.12 -2.32 2.24
C PHE A 102 -11.58 -2.19 2.68
N LEU A 103 -12.50 -2.25 1.72
CA LEU A 103 -13.94 -2.13 2.00
C LEU A 103 -14.46 -3.31 2.85
N GLY A 104 -14.00 -4.53 2.55
CA GLY A 104 -14.36 -5.72 3.30
C GLY A 104 -13.85 -5.68 4.75
N MET A 105 -12.60 -5.29 4.96
CA MET A 105 -12.02 -5.13 6.30
C MET A 105 -12.73 -4.02 7.07
N LEU A 106 -13.00 -2.87 6.43
CA LEU A 106 -13.69 -1.74 7.06
C LEU A 106 -15.11 -2.13 7.48
N SER A 107 -15.88 -2.73 6.57
CA SER A 107 -17.25 -3.19 6.84
C SER A 107 -17.28 -4.22 7.97
N SER A 108 -16.33 -5.17 7.93
CA SER A 108 -16.20 -6.22 8.94
C SER A 108 -15.79 -5.66 10.31
N ALA A 109 -14.86 -4.71 10.35
CA ALA A 109 -14.45 -4.06 11.59
C ALA A 109 -15.61 -3.26 12.22
N VAL A 110 -16.37 -2.52 11.41
CA VAL A 110 -17.55 -1.79 11.87
C VAL A 110 -18.63 -2.74 12.40
N ALA A 111 -18.90 -3.83 11.67
CA ALA A 111 -19.86 -4.85 12.10
C ALA A 111 -19.43 -5.52 13.40
N GLU A 112 -18.15 -5.88 13.53
CA GLU A 112 -17.61 -6.52 14.74
C GLU A 112 -17.68 -5.59 15.95
N ILE A 113 -17.32 -4.31 15.80
CA ILE A 113 -17.44 -3.29 16.85
C ILE A 113 -18.89 -3.13 17.29
N ARG A 114 -19.83 -3.13 16.33
CA ARG A 114 -21.28 -3.03 16.63
C ARG A 114 -21.77 -4.24 17.41
N ASP A 115 -21.43 -5.46 16.97
CA ASP A 115 -21.94 -6.71 17.53
C ASP A 115 -21.27 -7.00 18.88
N THR A 116 -19.99 -6.69 19.05
CA THR A 116 -19.23 -6.95 20.30
C THR A 116 -19.41 -5.87 21.35
N ARG A 117 -20.02 -4.73 21.03
CA ARG A 117 -20.27 -3.63 21.98
C ARG A 117 -21.04 -4.07 23.22
N TRP A 118 -21.87 -5.12 23.11
CA TRP A 118 -22.65 -5.71 24.20
C TRP A 118 -21.87 -6.75 25.01
N ILE A 119 -20.97 -7.50 24.37
CA ILE A 119 -20.25 -8.62 24.98
C ILE A 119 -18.98 -8.13 25.68
N TRP A 120 -18.37 -7.07 25.18
CA TRP A 120 -17.06 -6.59 25.62
C TRP A 120 -17.16 -5.33 26.49
N ARG A 121 -17.81 -5.45 27.61
CA ARG A 121 -17.86 -4.38 28.65
C ARG A 121 -16.47 -3.89 29.10
N ARG A 122 -15.37 -4.56 28.79
CA ARG A 122 -14.00 -4.16 29.12
C ARG A 122 -13.36 -3.20 28.11
N SER A 123 -13.78 -3.16 26.86
CA SER A 123 -13.29 -2.19 25.88
C SER A 123 -14.25 -1.03 25.75
N LYS A 124 -13.92 0.10 26.36
CA LYS A 124 -14.80 1.29 26.43
C LYS A 124 -14.87 2.06 25.12
N THR A 125 -13.94 1.88 24.17
CA THR A 125 -13.91 2.63 22.90
C THR A 125 -13.59 1.73 21.69
N PRO A 126 -14.20 2.00 20.52
CA PRO A 126 -13.92 1.28 19.28
C PRO A 126 -12.44 1.29 18.88
N LEU A 127 -11.75 2.40 19.11
CA LEU A 127 -10.34 2.57 18.79
C LEU A 127 -9.46 1.61 19.59
N GLN A 128 -9.82 1.35 20.86
CA GLN A 128 -9.06 0.41 21.69
C GLN A 128 -9.12 -1.01 21.12
N TRP A 129 -10.28 -1.45 20.65
CA TRP A 129 -10.43 -2.77 20.04
C TRP A 129 -9.63 -2.88 18.73
N LEU A 130 -9.62 -1.85 17.91
CA LEU A 130 -8.87 -1.82 16.66
C LEU A 130 -7.35 -1.91 16.87
N LEU A 131 -6.84 -1.30 17.94
CA LEU A 131 -5.42 -1.27 18.25
C LEU A 131 -4.97 -2.44 19.10
N CYS A 132 -5.79 -2.89 20.06
CA CYS A 132 -5.41 -3.86 21.07
C CYS A 132 -6.47 -4.95 21.20
N PHE A 133 -6.22 -6.10 20.62
CA PHE A 133 -7.05 -7.28 20.83
C PHE A 133 -6.86 -7.80 22.26
N PRO A 134 -7.93 -8.22 22.93
CA PRO A 134 -7.81 -8.84 24.24
C PRO A 134 -7.01 -10.14 24.21
N ILE A 135 -6.36 -10.43 25.31
CA ILE A 135 -5.62 -11.69 25.50
C ILE A 135 -6.55 -12.87 25.27
N GLY A 136 -6.09 -13.86 24.51
CA GLY A 136 -6.86 -15.06 24.16
C GLY A 136 -7.77 -14.91 22.94
N THR A 137 -7.67 -13.80 22.20
CA THR A 137 -8.38 -13.64 20.91
C THR A 137 -7.96 -14.73 19.94
N ARG A 138 -8.93 -15.52 19.46
CA ARG A 138 -8.70 -16.55 18.44
C ARG A 138 -8.80 -15.95 17.03
N PRO A 139 -8.05 -16.49 16.05
CA PRO A 139 -8.10 -16.01 14.66
C PRO A 139 -9.36 -16.52 13.94
N SER A 140 -10.51 -15.97 14.31
CA SER A 140 -11.82 -16.36 13.76
C SER A 140 -12.71 -15.14 13.50
N GLY A 141 -13.67 -15.30 12.59
CA GLY A 141 -14.66 -14.29 12.26
C GLY A 141 -14.26 -13.40 11.09
N ARG A 142 -15.10 -12.39 10.86
CA ARG A 142 -15.10 -11.52 9.68
C ARG A 142 -13.77 -10.83 9.41
N VAL A 143 -13.16 -10.28 10.46
CA VAL A 143 -11.89 -9.53 10.37
C VAL A 143 -10.75 -10.45 9.95
N PHE A 144 -10.71 -11.67 10.48
CA PHE A 144 -9.67 -12.65 10.13
C PHE A 144 -9.84 -13.22 8.73
N PHE A 145 -11.07 -13.29 8.20
CA PHE A 145 -11.31 -13.61 6.80
C PHE A 145 -10.62 -12.60 5.88
N TRP A 146 -10.80 -11.31 6.12
CA TRP A 146 -10.16 -10.27 5.31
C TRP A 146 -8.65 -10.17 5.55
N SER A 147 -8.19 -10.50 6.75
CA SER A 147 -6.76 -10.66 7.03
C SER A 147 -6.16 -11.82 6.21
N TYR A 148 -6.90 -12.90 6.03
CA TYR A 148 -6.50 -14.01 5.16
C TYR A 148 -6.52 -13.61 3.68
N ALA A 149 -7.55 -12.93 3.21
CA ALA A 149 -7.60 -12.39 1.85
C ALA A 149 -6.43 -11.44 1.58
N PHE A 150 -6.07 -10.60 2.57
CA PHE A 150 -4.89 -9.76 2.51
C PHE A 150 -3.60 -10.58 2.40
N TYR A 151 -3.42 -11.61 3.23
CA TYR A 151 -2.27 -12.52 3.17
C TYR A 151 -2.13 -13.16 1.79
N LEU A 152 -3.21 -13.70 1.22
CA LEU A 152 -3.22 -14.26 -0.13
C LEU A 152 -2.82 -13.23 -1.20
N SER A 153 -3.28 -11.99 -1.06
CA SER A 153 -2.93 -10.93 -2.00
C SER A 153 -1.42 -10.63 -2.05
N ARG A 154 -0.66 -10.95 -0.97
CA ARG A 154 0.81 -10.74 -0.95
C ARG A 154 1.53 -11.59 -1.99
N PHE A 155 1.06 -12.79 -2.26
CA PHE A 155 1.62 -13.64 -3.31
C PHE A 155 1.43 -13.03 -4.72
N MET A 156 0.33 -12.33 -4.95
CA MET A 156 0.12 -11.60 -6.22
C MET A 156 1.08 -10.40 -6.37
N HIS A 157 1.46 -9.74 -5.27
CA HIS A 157 2.45 -8.66 -5.31
C HIS A 157 3.84 -9.12 -5.76
N VAL A 158 4.20 -10.38 -5.50
CA VAL A 158 5.47 -10.99 -5.92
C VAL A 158 5.65 -10.96 -7.44
N LEU A 159 4.57 -11.12 -8.21
CA LEU A 159 4.60 -11.10 -9.69
C LEU A 159 5.23 -9.82 -10.24
N ARG A 160 5.09 -8.73 -9.52
CA ARG A 160 5.70 -7.45 -9.89
C ARG A 160 7.24 -7.51 -9.93
N THR A 161 7.86 -8.28 -9.04
CA THR A 161 9.32 -8.47 -9.04
C THR A 161 9.74 -9.14 -10.34
N PHE A 162 9.01 -10.17 -10.79
CA PHE A 162 9.28 -10.83 -12.06
C PHE A 162 9.12 -9.88 -13.26
N PHE A 163 8.09 -9.03 -13.29
CA PHE A 163 7.96 -8.01 -14.34
C PHE A 163 9.11 -7.00 -14.35
N THR A 164 9.61 -6.64 -13.16
CA THR A 164 10.78 -5.74 -13.04
C THR A 164 12.03 -6.39 -13.59
N ILE A 165 12.27 -7.67 -13.32
CA ILE A 165 13.39 -8.45 -13.81
C ILE A 165 13.30 -8.62 -15.34
N LEU A 166 12.14 -8.99 -15.87
CA LEU A 166 11.91 -9.16 -17.32
C LEU A 166 12.09 -7.86 -18.11
N ARG A 167 11.74 -6.72 -17.51
CA ARG A 167 12.01 -5.37 -18.06
C ARG A 167 13.50 -4.95 -17.91
N ARG A 168 14.37 -5.83 -17.43
CA ARG A 168 15.80 -5.61 -17.22
C ARG A 168 16.16 -4.42 -16.35
N ARG A 169 15.33 -4.15 -15.37
CA ARG A 169 15.68 -3.22 -14.30
C ARG A 169 16.48 -3.95 -13.25
N ASN A 170 17.44 -3.25 -12.64
CA ASN A 170 18.24 -3.82 -11.57
C ASN A 170 17.33 -4.37 -10.46
N LEU A 171 17.55 -5.63 -10.10
CA LEU A 171 16.89 -6.26 -8.98
C LEU A 171 17.39 -5.62 -7.69
N SER A 172 16.52 -4.94 -6.96
CA SER A 172 16.87 -4.37 -5.67
C SER A 172 16.70 -5.41 -4.58
N PHE A 173 17.75 -5.64 -3.79
CA PHE A 173 17.68 -6.46 -2.57
C PHE A 173 16.54 -5.99 -1.66
N PHE A 174 16.34 -4.67 -1.54
CA PHE A 174 15.27 -4.11 -0.76
C PHE A 174 13.87 -4.55 -1.25
N GLN A 175 13.67 -4.68 -2.55
CA GLN A 175 12.40 -5.16 -3.11
C GLN A 175 12.13 -6.63 -2.74
N LEU A 176 13.13 -7.51 -2.88
CA LEU A 176 13.03 -8.90 -2.47
C LEU A 176 12.71 -9.04 -0.98
N PHE A 177 13.48 -8.34 -0.16
CA PHE A 177 13.34 -8.31 1.28
C PHE A 177 11.97 -7.81 1.72
N ASN A 178 11.50 -6.68 1.16
CA ASN A 178 10.21 -6.09 1.52
C ASN A 178 9.03 -7.02 1.19
N HIS A 179 9.03 -7.68 0.03
CA HIS A 179 7.96 -8.63 -0.32
C HIS A 179 7.99 -9.87 0.58
N SER A 180 9.17 -10.42 0.87
CA SER A 180 9.32 -11.56 1.78
C SER A 180 8.83 -11.25 3.19
N ILE A 181 9.21 -10.09 3.71
CA ILE A 181 8.77 -9.63 5.04
C ILE A 181 7.26 -9.42 5.09
N LEU A 182 6.66 -8.82 4.06
CA LEU A 182 5.21 -8.60 4.04
C LEU A 182 4.41 -9.91 4.02
N ILE A 183 4.91 -10.95 3.37
CA ILE A 183 4.31 -12.30 3.43
C ILE A 183 4.44 -12.85 4.85
N CYS A 184 5.64 -12.80 5.44
CA CYS A 184 5.90 -13.26 6.80
C CYS A 184 5.02 -12.53 7.83
N MET A 185 4.98 -11.19 7.78
CA MET A 185 4.18 -10.38 8.70
C MET A 185 2.69 -10.70 8.61
N SER A 186 2.14 -10.81 7.41
CA SER A 186 0.72 -11.11 7.22
C SER A 186 0.35 -12.52 7.69
N PHE A 187 1.26 -13.50 7.58
CA PHE A 187 1.11 -14.81 8.19
C PHE A 187 1.09 -14.73 9.73
N LEU A 188 2.06 -14.02 10.33
CA LEU A 188 2.15 -13.85 11.79
C LEU A 188 0.92 -13.14 12.38
N TRP A 189 0.29 -12.24 11.63
CA TRP A 189 -0.95 -11.59 12.04
C TRP A 189 -2.10 -12.58 12.20
N LEU A 190 -2.18 -13.57 11.32
CA LEU A 190 -3.19 -14.63 11.39
C LEU A 190 -2.85 -15.64 12.49
N GLU A 191 -1.61 -16.10 12.54
CA GLU A 191 -1.18 -17.16 13.46
C GLU A 191 -1.31 -16.73 14.93
N PHE A 192 -0.91 -15.51 15.24
CA PHE A 192 -0.90 -14.98 16.60
C PHE A 192 -2.07 -14.05 16.93
N SER A 193 -3.04 -13.88 16.03
CA SER A 193 -4.13 -12.88 16.20
C SER A 193 -3.58 -11.54 16.69
N GLN A 194 -2.59 -11.02 15.99
CA GLN A 194 -1.79 -9.89 16.45
C GLN A 194 -2.66 -8.64 16.59
N SER A 195 -2.54 -7.96 17.70
CA SER A 195 -3.08 -6.62 17.90
C SER A 195 -2.56 -5.65 16.84
N PHE A 196 -3.36 -4.64 16.47
CA PHE A 196 -3.04 -3.65 15.44
C PHE A 196 -3.25 -4.11 13.98
N GLN A 197 -3.36 -5.41 13.69
CA GLN A 197 -3.45 -5.92 12.30
C GLN A 197 -4.57 -5.26 11.46
N VAL A 198 -5.71 -4.92 12.07
CA VAL A 198 -6.85 -4.32 11.36
C VAL A 198 -6.47 -2.96 10.77
N ILE A 199 -5.90 -2.08 11.58
CA ILE A 199 -5.48 -0.76 11.13
C ILE A 199 -4.33 -0.88 10.13
N ALA A 200 -3.36 -1.77 10.38
CA ALA A 200 -2.26 -2.02 9.46
C ALA A 200 -2.76 -2.45 8.07
N ILE A 201 -3.72 -3.39 8.00
CA ILE A 201 -4.31 -3.84 6.74
C ILE A 201 -5.08 -2.71 6.06
N LEU A 202 -5.89 -1.94 6.79
CA LEU A 202 -6.62 -0.80 6.24
C LEU A 202 -5.67 0.24 5.63
N LEU A 203 -4.64 0.65 6.36
CA LEU A 203 -3.66 1.61 5.86
C LEU A 203 -2.89 1.06 4.65
N MET A 204 -2.43 -0.19 4.71
CA MET A 204 -1.70 -0.82 3.60
C MET A 204 -2.55 -0.96 2.36
N THR A 205 -3.78 -1.44 2.48
CA THR A 205 -4.66 -1.64 1.32
C THR A 205 -5.06 -0.31 0.69
N LEU A 206 -5.26 0.74 1.48
CA LEU A 206 -5.49 2.09 0.96
C LEU A 206 -4.29 2.59 0.14
N VAL A 207 -3.08 2.50 0.70
CA VAL A 207 -1.86 2.92 -0.01
C VAL A 207 -1.64 2.08 -1.26
N PHE A 208 -1.84 0.77 -1.22
CA PHE A 208 -1.70 -0.08 -2.40
C PHE A 208 -2.76 0.24 -3.47
N ALA A 209 -4.00 0.48 -3.09
CA ALA A 209 -5.04 0.91 -4.02
C ALA A 209 -4.60 2.17 -4.78
N LEU A 210 -4.14 3.20 -4.07
CA LEU A 210 -3.68 4.47 -4.66
C LEU A 210 -2.43 4.29 -5.53
N VAL A 211 -1.42 3.56 -5.03
CA VAL A 211 -0.15 3.37 -5.74
C VAL A 211 -0.34 2.55 -7.01
N TYR A 212 -1.15 1.49 -6.97
CA TYR A 212 -1.41 0.67 -8.15
C TYR A 212 -2.35 1.36 -9.15
N ALA A 213 -3.33 2.14 -8.70
CA ALA A 213 -4.13 3.00 -9.57
C ALA A 213 -3.25 4.02 -10.28
N TYR A 214 -2.38 4.73 -9.57
CA TYR A 214 -1.43 5.66 -10.16
C TYR A 214 -0.53 5.01 -11.20
N ARG A 215 -0.04 3.80 -10.95
CA ARG A 215 0.78 3.04 -11.90
C ARG A 215 0.01 2.63 -13.13
N PHE A 216 -1.20 2.12 -12.95
CA PHE A 216 -2.09 1.80 -14.06
C PHE A 216 -2.26 3.00 -15.00
N TRP A 217 -2.59 4.17 -14.46
CA TRP A 217 -2.75 5.39 -15.24
C TRP A 217 -1.46 5.86 -15.94
N THR A 218 -0.31 5.75 -15.25
CA THR A 218 0.98 6.12 -15.85
C THR A 218 1.44 5.15 -16.94
N GLU A 219 1.03 3.89 -16.89
CA GLU A 219 1.31 2.89 -17.92
C GLU A 219 0.42 3.04 -19.15
N ILE A 220 -0.78 3.62 -19.02
CA ILE A 220 -1.68 3.96 -20.14
C ILE A 220 -1.25 5.25 -20.85
N GLY A 221 -0.41 6.08 -20.23
CA GLY A 221 0.11 7.30 -20.85
C GLY A 221 -0.19 8.60 -20.09
N LEU A 222 -0.77 8.54 -18.91
CA LEU A 222 -0.90 9.72 -18.06
C LEU A 222 0.49 10.25 -17.71
N ARG A 223 0.69 11.58 -17.81
CA ARG A 223 1.94 12.23 -17.40
C ARG A 223 2.31 11.85 -15.97
N ARG A 224 3.55 11.40 -15.79
CA ARG A 224 4.08 11.17 -14.43
C ARG A 224 4.05 12.49 -13.66
N ALA A 225 3.48 12.47 -12.47
CA ALA A 225 3.55 13.62 -11.58
C ALA A 225 5.02 13.98 -11.32
N ARG A 226 5.37 15.26 -11.37
CA ARG A 226 6.71 15.77 -11.01
C ARG A 226 7.07 15.48 -9.56
N PHE A 227 6.07 15.30 -8.76
CA PHE A 227 6.13 15.04 -7.34
C PHE A 227 6.34 13.52 -7.07
N PRO A 228 7.16 13.11 -6.10
CA PRO A 228 7.40 11.72 -5.77
C PRO A 228 6.20 11.10 -5.01
N PHE A 229 5.02 11.09 -5.67
CA PHE A 229 3.73 10.69 -5.11
C PHE A 229 3.79 9.34 -4.37
N VAL A 230 4.38 8.33 -5.02
CA VAL A 230 4.50 6.98 -4.43
C VAL A 230 5.35 7.00 -3.16
N MET A 231 6.44 7.79 -3.16
CA MET A 231 7.32 7.89 -1.98
C MET A 231 6.61 8.56 -0.82
N ASN A 232 5.87 9.62 -1.08
CA ASN A 232 5.13 10.33 -0.03
C ASN A 232 3.99 9.49 0.54
N CYS A 233 3.25 8.75 -0.29
CA CYS A 233 2.26 7.79 0.20
C CYS A 233 2.88 6.76 1.15
N HIS A 234 4.06 6.24 0.82
CA HIS A 234 4.78 5.29 1.69
C HIS A 234 5.29 5.96 2.97
N LEU A 235 5.78 7.19 2.91
CA LEU A 235 6.24 7.93 4.09
C LEU A 235 5.10 8.17 5.08
N VAL A 236 3.96 8.66 4.58
CA VAL A 236 2.75 8.86 5.40
C VAL A 236 2.29 7.54 6.02
N PHE A 237 2.26 6.47 5.21
CA PHE A 237 1.92 5.14 5.72
C PHE A 237 2.84 4.68 6.83
N LEU A 238 4.16 4.77 6.66
CA LEU A 238 5.14 4.36 7.65
C LEU A 238 5.05 5.19 8.93
N GLY A 239 4.80 6.49 8.81
CA GLY A 239 4.58 7.39 9.95
C GLY A 239 3.32 7.03 10.74
N CYS A 240 2.19 6.83 10.05
CA CYS A 240 0.95 6.37 10.69
C CYS A 240 1.12 5.00 11.35
N ASN A 241 1.83 4.08 10.68
CA ASN A 241 2.10 2.76 11.22
C ASN A 241 2.92 2.83 12.52
N LEU A 242 3.98 3.65 12.55
CA LEU A 242 4.79 3.87 13.75
C LEU A 242 3.95 4.48 14.90
N ALA A 243 3.13 5.48 14.61
CA ALA A 243 2.24 6.09 15.61
C ALA A 243 1.28 5.06 16.22
N CYS A 244 0.74 4.16 15.39
CA CYS A 244 -0.13 3.08 15.86
C CYS A 244 0.63 2.02 16.69
N HIS A 245 1.89 1.71 16.35
CA HIS A 245 2.73 0.82 17.16
C HIS A 245 2.96 1.41 18.56
N ILE A 246 3.21 2.71 18.66
CA ILE A 246 3.30 3.42 19.95
C ILE A 246 1.96 3.34 20.69
N GLY A 247 0.84 3.54 20.01
CA GLY A 247 -0.50 3.41 20.57
C GLY A 247 -0.79 2.02 21.15
N VAL A 248 -0.37 0.94 20.47
CA VAL A 248 -0.49 -0.44 21.01
C VAL A 248 0.33 -0.60 22.27
N LEU A 249 1.57 -0.10 22.30
CA LEU A 249 2.44 -0.18 23.46
C LEU A 249 1.83 0.52 24.67
N LEU A 250 1.33 1.74 24.49
CA LEU A 250 0.64 2.49 25.55
C LEU A 250 -0.60 1.75 26.06
N LEU A 251 -1.43 1.21 25.14
CA LEU A 251 -2.61 0.45 25.52
C LEU A 251 -2.27 -0.86 26.25
N HIS A 252 -1.17 -1.52 25.85
CA HIS A 252 -0.71 -2.73 26.51
C HIS A 252 -0.42 -2.51 28.01
N PHE A 253 0.33 -1.44 28.32
CA PHE A 253 0.63 -1.10 29.72
C PHE A 253 -0.58 -0.56 30.47
N TYR A 254 -1.42 0.25 29.83
CA TYR A 254 -2.57 0.87 30.48
C TYR A 254 -3.72 -0.10 30.74
N LYS A 255 -3.92 -1.12 29.87
CA LYS A 255 -5.07 -2.05 29.92
C LYS A 255 -4.76 -3.44 30.48
N GLY A 256 -3.51 -3.71 30.80
CA GLY A 256 -3.11 -5.01 31.35
C GLY A 256 -2.91 -6.11 30.32
N GLY A 257 -2.66 -5.76 29.06
CA GLY A 257 -2.20 -6.67 28.02
C GLY A 257 -3.00 -6.64 26.73
N CYS A 258 -2.27 -6.77 25.61
CA CYS A 258 -2.79 -6.96 24.25
C CYS A 258 -2.38 -8.33 23.73
N ASN A 259 -3.19 -8.93 22.85
CA ASN A 259 -2.90 -10.24 22.27
C ASN A 259 -1.78 -10.15 21.20
N GLY A 260 -0.97 -11.21 21.07
CA GLY A 260 0.05 -11.33 20.02
C GLY A 260 1.25 -10.39 20.17
N MET A 261 1.62 -10.02 21.41
CA MET A 261 2.70 -9.05 21.66
C MET A 261 4.07 -9.50 21.17
N GLY A 262 4.39 -10.80 21.17
CA GLY A 262 5.64 -11.32 20.61
C GLY A 262 5.74 -11.04 19.11
N ALA A 263 4.69 -11.34 18.34
CA ALA A 263 4.62 -11.03 16.92
C ALA A 263 4.59 -9.50 16.69
N TRP A 264 3.91 -8.74 17.54
CA TRP A 264 3.91 -7.28 17.49
C TRP A 264 5.32 -6.70 17.66
N PHE A 265 6.09 -7.19 18.63
CA PHE A 265 7.47 -6.75 18.84
C PHE A 265 8.33 -7.01 17.61
N PHE A 266 8.29 -8.23 17.07
CA PHE A 266 9.00 -8.58 15.85
C PHE A 266 8.61 -7.66 14.68
N ASN A 267 7.33 -7.44 14.47
CA ASN A 267 6.84 -6.55 13.41
C ASN A 267 7.24 -5.09 13.64
N SER A 268 7.30 -4.63 14.89
CA SER A 268 7.75 -3.28 15.24
C SER A 268 9.22 -3.06 14.87
N VAL A 269 10.09 -4.00 15.19
CA VAL A 269 11.51 -3.96 14.82
C VAL A 269 11.67 -3.93 13.29
N LEU A 270 10.95 -4.78 12.57
CA LEU A 270 10.98 -4.80 11.10
C LEU A 270 10.47 -3.48 10.50
N ASN A 271 9.39 -2.92 11.04
CA ASN A 271 8.86 -1.63 10.55
C ASN A 271 9.84 -0.48 10.78
N VAL A 272 10.51 -0.43 11.93
CA VAL A 272 11.57 0.56 12.19
C VAL A 272 12.70 0.40 11.19
N PHE A 273 13.15 -0.83 10.93
CA PHE A 273 14.20 -1.10 9.94
C PHE A 273 13.78 -0.63 8.54
N VAL A 274 12.58 -1.00 8.09
CA VAL A 274 12.04 -0.57 6.78
C VAL A 274 11.93 0.95 6.71
N LEU A 275 11.48 1.60 7.78
CA LEU A 275 11.38 3.07 7.86
C LEU A 275 12.76 3.72 7.71
N LEU A 276 13.78 3.23 8.41
CA LEU A 276 15.14 3.80 8.34
C LEU A 276 15.73 3.66 6.93
N VAL A 277 15.61 2.47 6.32
CA VAL A 277 16.09 2.24 4.94
C VAL A 277 15.33 3.13 3.94
N PHE A 278 14.02 3.24 4.12
CA PHE A 278 13.18 4.09 3.26
C PHE A 278 13.53 5.56 3.43
N LEU A 279 13.69 6.05 4.66
CA LEU A 279 14.03 7.43 4.96
C LEU A 279 15.40 7.80 4.37
N ARG A 280 16.40 6.92 4.49
CA ARG A 280 17.71 7.10 3.84
C ARG A 280 17.58 7.23 2.32
N SER A 281 16.78 6.39 1.70
CA SER A 281 16.51 6.46 0.25
C SER A 281 15.75 7.74 -0.14
N TYR A 282 14.77 8.14 0.67
CA TYR A 282 13.99 9.37 0.47
C TYR A 282 14.87 10.61 0.52
N ILE A 283 15.69 10.72 1.56
CA ILE A 283 16.63 11.84 1.76
C ILE A 283 17.60 11.92 0.57
N LYS A 284 18.22 10.80 0.17
CA LYS A 284 19.11 10.76 -1.00
C LYS A 284 18.43 11.26 -2.27
N THR A 285 17.21 10.80 -2.53
CA THR A 285 16.43 11.21 -3.71
C THR A 285 16.05 12.69 -3.64
N TYR A 286 15.69 13.20 -2.47
CA TYR A 286 15.37 14.61 -2.27
C TYR A 286 16.56 15.52 -2.55
N TYR A 287 17.76 15.17 -2.04
CA TYR A 287 18.97 15.92 -2.31
C TYR A 287 19.35 15.94 -3.79
N LEU A 288 19.25 14.79 -4.49
CA LEU A 288 19.51 14.69 -5.92
C LEU A 288 18.53 15.55 -6.75
N ILE A 289 17.28 15.57 -6.39
CA ILE A 289 16.27 16.42 -7.07
C ILE A 289 16.59 17.90 -6.83
N ARG A 290 16.96 18.28 -5.62
CA ARG A 290 17.32 19.65 -5.26
C ARG A 290 18.57 20.14 -5.98
N GLU A 291 19.59 19.29 -6.05
CA GLU A 291 20.85 19.58 -6.75
C GLU A 291 20.61 19.77 -8.26
N ASN A 292 19.84 18.89 -8.88
CA ASN A 292 19.47 19.03 -10.28
C ASN A 292 18.65 20.31 -10.55
N TYR A 293 17.77 20.70 -9.63
CA TYR A 293 17.01 21.94 -9.75
C TYR A 293 17.93 23.17 -9.67
N PHE A 294 18.91 23.14 -8.77
CA PHE A 294 19.88 24.21 -8.61
C PHE A 294 20.79 24.34 -9.84
N ASN A 295 21.27 23.22 -10.38
CA ASN A 295 22.11 23.22 -11.58
C ASN A 295 21.37 23.69 -12.82
N VAL A 296 20.10 23.33 -13.01
CA VAL A 296 19.26 23.84 -14.12
C VAL A 296 19.00 25.34 -13.96
N SER A 297 18.75 25.83 -12.76
CA SER A 297 18.59 27.26 -12.51
C SER A 297 19.88 28.04 -12.76
N ALA A 298 21.03 27.50 -12.38
CA ALA A 298 22.33 28.11 -12.61
C ALA A 298 22.67 28.21 -14.11
N SER A 299 22.41 27.12 -14.86
CA SER A 299 22.63 27.12 -16.31
C SER A 299 21.70 28.10 -17.04
N SER A 300 20.45 28.23 -16.62
CA SER A 300 19.53 29.19 -17.21
C SER A 300 19.94 30.66 -16.93
N ILE A 301 20.54 30.93 -15.79
CA ILE A 301 21.06 32.27 -15.46
C ILE A 301 22.29 32.59 -16.29
N SER A 302 23.23 31.63 -16.47
CA SER A 302 24.42 31.84 -17.32
C SER A 302 24.07 32.05 -18.79
N GLU A 303 23.08 31.34 -19.34
CA GLU A 303 22.59 31.60 -20.71
C GLU A 303 21.98 32.99 -20.88
N VAL A 304 21.29 33.51 -19.88
CA VAL A 304 20.73 34.86 -19.91
C VAL A 304 21.82 35.90 -19.80
N GLU A 305 22.84 35.72 -18.94
CA GLU A 305 23.99 36.64 -18.83
C GLU A 305 24.81 36.66 -20.14
N ASP A 306 25.05 35.54 -20.78
CA ASP A 306 25.76 35.45 -22.06
C ASP A 306 24.94 36.16 -23.17
N PHE A 307 23.62 36.00 -23.19
CA PHE A 307 22.76 36.67 -24.14
C PHE A 307 22.75 38.20 -23.94
N VAL A 308 22.69 38.68 -22.70
CA VAL A 308 22.74 40.12 -22.37
C VAL A 308 24.11 40.73 -22.75
N THR A 309 25.20 40.00 -22.47
CA THR A 309 26.56 40.45 -22.79
C THR A 309 26.79 40.52 -24.28
N SER A 310 26.25 39.59 -25.07
CA SER A 310 26.32 39.60 -26.52
C SER A 310 25.52 40.75 -27.18
N GLN A 311 24.42 41.16 -26.59
CA GLN A 311 23.63 42.30 -27.05
C GLN A 311 24.27 43.65 -26.72
N THR A 312 24.98 43.76 -25.59
CA THR A 312 25.71 45.00 -25.22
C THR A 312 26.95 45.22 -26.06
N SER A 313 27.60 44.12 -26.55
CA SER A 313 28.78 44.19 -27.43
C SER A 313 28.47 44.64 -28.85
N ASN A 314 27.24 44.49 -29.30
CA ASN A 314 26.79 44.81 -30.69
C ASN A 314 26.19 46.24 -30.86
N LYS A 315 26.38 47.14 -29.91
CA LYS A 315 25.93 48.55 -30.07
C LYS A 315 26.99 49.31 -30.87
N PRO A 316 26.71 49.72 -32.15
CA PRO A 316 27.69 50.46 -32.92
C PRO A 316 27.92 51.85 -32.31
N LEU A 317 29.19 52.20 -32.11
CA LEU A 317 29.61 53.56 -31.74
C LEU A 317 29.15 54.47 -32.88
N SER A 318 28.10 55.23 -32.63
CA SER A 318 27.72 56.36 -33.50
C SER A 318 28.87 57.40 -33.48
N LYS A 319 29.70 57.42 -34.53
CA LYS A 319 30.59 58.52 -34.83
C LYS A 319 29.76 59.77 -35.04
N LYS A 320 29.83 60.72 -34.08
CA LYS A 320 29.53 62.13 -34.34
C LYS A 320 30.69 62.70 -35.15
N GLU A 321 30.48 62.92 -36.41
CA GLU A 321 31.29 63.85 -37.19
C GLU A 321 30.74 65.29 -37.02
N MET A 322 31.64 66.17 -36.65
CA MET A 322 31.48 67.61 -36.73
C MET A 322 31.94 68.06 -38.13
#